data_76dd0ed18ddb17d374a7d3639357aa69
#
_entry.id   76dd0ed18ddb17d374a7d3639357aa69
#
_cell.length_a   1.000
_cell.length_b   1.000
_cell.length_c   1.000
_cell.angle_alpha   90.00
_cell.angle_beta   90.00
_cell.angle_gamma   90.00
#
_symmetry.space_group_name_H-M   'P 1'
#
loop_
_entity.id
_entity.type
_entity.pdbx_description
1 polymer ?
#
loop_
_entity_poly.entity_id
_entity_poly.type
_entity_poly.pdbx_seq_one_letter_code
_entity_poly.pdbx_strand_id
1 'polypeptide(L)'
;MGMRSAGSPAEKQTMEYLKGVMEDIGLQNITVDDITVDGWVFNGANITFKNADGEEQKIDLGGYQTTLQADNEEIELVYVNEGTEADYEGLDVKGKLVLLDVDQNENWWINYPAYQAKVKGARAVIAMSVYTEEGNDRVGVQDVCGPADAPALAISEDGCKALQEAIKASGKDSITVTLNADSKVTEDATSHNLWGEIPGTTEETVFVFSHMDGYFHSTYDDAQGVAVSMAIAKALVDSNYTPDKTIRFCMHGAEEWGVSGSEYDWSAGAYEEIVNVHPDWVDGAFAIVNNDGGYTVEGETCAGTRSAVELMGFVKESIGGLNEESPYNWTYDTNSTGTEDFQWTLMGIPSIVAGSGEGTVYDDKGYHSTYDSTEAQPLNEEGFNDIIKTYGKLVIDLDSKAVRPMSFIDRISSFEESLAEGADFEAVIAEAKDAAAALESKMAEVEESGDKAAAVELNRQTQEIFKTLQDALVGLNFEPDNIIRHELYQDNVANLEAGIAALEEGRIQEAYDEYLGSVDWAWYYMNFDKETCEYMENQLFDNRKGTWGDGLIKYRHCDIGDVIISLGDKYDTKGADVSAEIAKLKELKKTQEKYLENTYEEEKAGLEKAIKLMKEYAK
;
A
#
# COMPACT_ATOMS: atom_id res chain seq x y z
N MET A 1 15.69 14.07 11.82
CA MET A 1 14.58 14.68 12.56
C MET A 1 13.81 13.67 13.42
N GLY A 2 14.04 12.40 13.29
CA GLY A 2 13.31 11.34 13.96
C GLY A 2 11.99 11.01 13.26
N MET A 3 11.12 10.25 13.93
CA MET A 3 9.81 9.85 13.42
C MET A 3 8.96 11.08 13.04
N ARG A 4 8.46 11.09 11.81
CA ARG A 4 7.73 12.22 11.21
C ARG A 4 6.28 11.83 10.91
N SER A 5 5.63 11.21 11.87
CA SER A 5 4.25 10.74 11.71
C SER A 5 3.25 11.88 11.48
N ALA A 6 2.16 11.58 10.80
CA ALA A 6 1.11 12.53 10.43
C ALA A 6 0.62 13.38 11.62
N GLY A 7 0.53 14.70 11.43
CA GLY A 7 0.09 15.67 12.44
C GLY A 7 1.06 15.83 13.61
N SER A 8 2.27 15.24 13.55
CA SER A 8 3.27 15.40 14.60
C SER A 8 4.05 16.72 14.50
N PRO A 9 4.64 17.20 15.60
CA PRO A 9 5.53 18.36 15.54
C PRO A 9 6.77 18.13 14.65
N ALA A 10 7.22 16.89 14.49
CA ALA A 10 8.39 16.54 13.66
C ALA A 10 8.02 16.61 12.16
N GLU A 11 6.85 16.14 11.77
CA GLU A 11 6.32 16.31 10.41
C GLU A 11 6.25 17.81 10.04
N LYS A 12 5.65 18.62 10.89
CA LYS A 12 5.58 20.07 10.66
C LYS A 12 6.96 20.72 10.52
N GLN A 13 7.95 20.33 11.34
CA GLN A 13 9.32 20.84 11.22
C GLN A 13 9.96 20.40 9.90
N THR A 14 9.67 19.19 9.43
CA THR A 14 10.14 18.68 8.13
C THR A 14 9.55 19.49 6.99
N MET A 15 8.24 19.74 7.03
CA MET A 15 7.56 20.59 6.04
C MET A 15 8.17 21.99 6.00
N GLU A 16 8.41 22.64 7.17
CA GLU A 16 9.05 23.97 7.24
C GLU A 16 10.48 23.96 6.67
N TYR A 17 11.23 22.89 6.93
CA TYR A 17 12.59 22.71 6.37
C TYR A 17 12.55 22.55 4.85
N LEU A 18 11.68 21.68 4.33
CA LEU A 18 11.54 21.42 2.89
C LEU A 18 11.05 22.67 2.15
N LYS A 19 10.16 23.44 2.75
CA LYS A 19 9.75 24.74 2.20
C LYS A 19 10.98 25.65 2.00
N GLY A 20 11.87 25.74 2.98
CA GLY A 20 13.13 26.48 2.83
C GLY A 20 14.03 25.92 1.71
N VAL A 21 14.09 24.59 1.56
CA VAL A 21 14.84 23.95 0.45
C VAL A 21 14.25 24.35 -0.90
N MET A 22 12.92 24.31 -1.06
CA MET A 22 12.23 24.73 -2.29
C MET A 22 12.49 26.23 -2.62
N GLU A 23 12.48 27.10 -1.58
CA GLU A 23 12.83 28.52 -1.70
C GLU A 23 14.29 28.71 -2.16
N ASP A 24 15.23 27.99 -1.58
CA ASP A 24 16.67 28.05 -1.91
C ASP A 24 16.95 27.51 -3.33
N ILE A 25 16.23 26.50 -3.79
CA ILE A 25 16.26 25.99 -5.17
C ILE A 25 15.74 27.06 -6.15
N GLY A 26 14.76 27.84 -5.74
CA GLY A 26 14.13 28.87 -6.56
C GLY A 26 12.84 28.42 -7.24
N LEU A 27 12.16 27.41 -6.66
CA LEU A 27 10.81 27.05 -7.07
C LEU A 27 9.85 28.22 -6.85
N GLN A 28 8.81 28.28 -7.64
CA GLN A 28 7.78 29.34 -7.58
C GLN A 28 6.50 28.81 -6.97
N ASN A 29 5.61 29.73 -6.55
CA ASN A 29 4.28 29.42 -6.02
C ASN A 29 4.28 28.41 -4.85
N ILE A 30 5.35 28.42 -4.03
CA ILE A 30 5.49 27.46 -2.91
C ILE A 30 4.34 27.64 -1.94
N THR A 31 3.57 26.59 -1.73
CA THR A 31 2.36 26.58 -0.92
C THR A 31 2.38 25.42 0.05
N VAL A 32 1.81 25.64 1.22
CA VAL A 32 1.53 24.61 2.22
C VAL A 32 0.02 24.52 2.34
N ASP A 33 -0.52 23.33 2.13
CA ASP A 33 -1.92 23.03 2.32
C ASP A 33 -2.14 22.27 3.62
N ASP A 34 -3.06 22.77 4.43
CA ASP A 34 -3.51 22.07 5.63
C ASP A 34 -4.51 20.97 5.21
N ILE A 35 -4.25 19.75 5.61
CA ILE A 35 -5.11 18.58 5.36
C ILE A 35 -5.63 18.01 6.67
N THR A 36 -6.77 17.32 6.62
CA THR A 36 -7.39 16.69 7.79
C THR A 36 -7.22 15.19 7.73
N VAL A 37 -6.47 14.63 8.68
CA VAL A 37 -6.18 13.19 8.80
C VAL A 37 -6.20 12.80 10.28
N ASP A 38 -6.14 11.53 10.60
CA ASP A 38 -5.83 11.13 11.95
C ASP A 38 -4.33 11.33 12.21
N GLY A 39 -4.01 12.02 13.29
CA GLY A 39 -2.63 12.28 13.66
C GLY A 39 -2.13 11.28 14.68
N TRP A 40 -0.84 10.95 14.60
CA TRP A 40 -0.18 10.09 15.57
C TRP A 40 1.08 10.75 16.11
N VAL A 41 1.20 10.76 17.45
CA VAL A 41 2.39 11.24 18.14
C VAL A 41 2.91 10.15 19.06
N PHE A 42 4.13 9.71 18.80
CA PHE A 42 4.85 8.74 19.61
C PHE A 42 6.08 9.39 20.25
N ASN A 43 6.04 9.60 21.57
CA ASN A 43 7.13 10.19 22.33
C ASN A 43 8.08 9.16 22.93
N GLY A 44 7.76 7.85 22.76
CA GLY A 44 8.56 6.72 23.17
C GLY A 44 7.83 5.76 24.10
N ALA A 45 8.37 4.55 24.17
CA ALA A 45 7.95 3.53 25.12
C ALA A 45 9.14 2.69 25.56
N ASN A 46 9.07 2.11 26.74
CA ASN A 46 10.06 1.16 27.23
C ASN A 46 9.45 0.25 28.29
N ILE A 47 10.07 -0.91 28.47
CA ILE A 47 9.79 -1.78 29.60
C ILE A 47 11.07 -2.05 30.41
N THR A 48 10.90 -2.18 31.72
CA THR A 48 11.96 -2.62 32.64
C THR A 48 11.52 -3.91 33.31
N PHE A 49 12.42 -4.88 33.37
CA PHE A 49 12.16 -6.20 33.93
C PHE A 49 13.41 -6.82 34.55
N LYS A 50 13.28 -7.93 35.23
CA LYS A 50 14.41 -8.74 35.71
C LYS A 50 14.67 -9.87 34.72
N ASN A 51 15.89 -9.95 34.19
CA ASN A 51 16.30 -11.02 33.28
C ASN A 51 16.43 -12.36 34.02
N ALA A 52 16.81 -13.41 33.29
CA ALA A 52 16.97 -14.76 33.82
C ALA A 52 17.98 -14.86 35.00
N ASP A 53 18.97 -13.96 35.04
CA ASP A 53 19.97 -13.88 36.11
C ASP A 53 19.51 -13.02 37.30
N GLY A 54 18.32 -12.40 37.21
CA GLY A 54 17.74 -11.53 38.23
C GLY A 54 18.26 -10.09 38.18
N GLU A 55 18.98 -9.71 37.12
CA GLU A 55 19.45 -8.34 36.88
C GLU A 55 18.36 -7.52 36.21
N GLU A 56 18.29 -6.24 36.57
CA GLU A 56 17.38 -5.30 35.94
C GLU A 56 17.83 -4.95 34.52
N GLN A 57 16.93 -5.12 33.56
CA GLN A 57 17.13 -4.72 32.16
C GLN A 57 16.03 -3.77 31.74
N LYS A 58 16.40 -2.82 30.86
CA LYS A 58 15.48 -1.89 30.20
C LYS A 58 15.56 -2.13 28.69
N ILE A 59 14.41 -2.23 28.05
CA ILE A 59 14.27 -2.35 26.59
C ILE A 59 13.43 -1.17 26.11
N ASP A 60 13.95 -0.41 25.14
CA ASP A 60 13.19 0.60 24.45
C ASP A 60 12.33 -0.06 23.37
N LEU A 61 11.10 0.44 23.17
CA LEU A 61 10.08 -0.12 22.28
C LEU A 61 9.75 0.88 21.17
N GLY A 62 9.39 0.37 20.00
CA GLY A 62 8.74 1.13 18.94
C GLY A 62 7.23 1.27 19.20
N GLY A 63 6.60 2.19 18.46
CA GLY A 63 5.15 2.39 18.56
C GLY A 63 4.46 2.05 17.27
N TYR A 64 3.28 1.48 17.38
CA TYR A 64 2.28 1.43 16.31
C TYR A 64 1.28 2.58 16.48
N GLN A 65 0.48 2.85 15.44
CA GLN A 65 -0.49 3.95 15.36
C GLN A 65 -1.69 3.75 16.30
N THR A 66 -1.41 3.55 17.57
CA THR A 66 -2.41 3.30 18.61
C THR A 66 -2.17 4.20 19.83
N THR A 67 -3.20 4.34 20.66
CA THR A 67 -3.13 5.15 21.88
C THR A 67 -2.77 4.28 23.08
N LEU A 68 -1.61 4.54 23.69
CA LEU A 68 -1.18 3.91 24.93
C LEU A 68 -0.44 4.90 25.83
N GLN A 69 -0.95 5.10 27.03
CA GLN A 69 -0.36 5.96 28.06
C GLN A 69 -0.05 5.13 29.29
N ALA A 70 1.21 5.12 29.74
CA ALA A 70 1.66 4.45 30.96
C ALA A 70 2.83 5.22 31.59
N ASP A 71 2.80 5.40 32.90
CA ASP A 71 3.85 6.05 33.69
C ASP A 71 4.25 5.13 34.84
N ASN A 72 5.39 4.45 34.69
CA ASN A 72 5.89 3.46 35.66
C ASN A 72 4.81 2.45 36.08
N GLU A 73 4.01 1.99 35.12
CA GLU A 73 2.93 1.03 35.35
C GLU A 73 3.51 -0.36 35.62
N GLU A 74 3.35 -0.90 36.84
CA GLU A 74 3.68 -2.28 37.13
C GLU A 74 2.57 -3.19 36.59
N ILE A 75 2.92 -4.09 35.68
CA ILE A 75 1.96 -4.93 34.95
C ILE A 75 2.55 -6.32 34.70
N GLU A 76 1.70 -7.33 34.62
CA GLU A 76 2.12 -8.67 34.18
C GLU A 76 2.26 -8.75 32.66
N LEU A 77 3.29 -9.43 32.19
CA LEU A 77 3.54 -9.76 30.80
C LEU A 77 3.43 -11.26 30.59
N VAL A 78 2.63 -11.68 29.60
CA VAL A 78 2.40 -13.07 29.20
C VAL A 78 2.89 -13.26 27.77
N TYR A 79 3.61 -14.34 27.49
CA TYR A 79 4.00 -14.70 26.13
C TYR A 79 2.92 -15.58 25.49
N VAL A 80 2.51 -15.24 24.27
CA VAL A 80 1.36 -15.84 23.57
C VAL A 80 1.74 -16.22 22.12
N ASN A 81 2.97 -16.67 21.91
CA ASN A 81 3.47 -17.07 20.58
C ASN A 81 3.08 -16.07 19.47
N GLU A 82 2.40 -16.55 18.42
CA GLU A 82 1.97 -15.76 17.27
C GLU A 82 0.63 -15.02 17.47
N GLY A 83 -0.03 -15.26 18.62
CA GLY A 83 -1.29 -14.61 18.99
C GLY A 83 -2.53 -15.18 18.33
N THR A 84 -2.49 -16.42 17.88
CA THR A 84 -3.66 -17.14 17.35
C THR A 84 -4.67 -17.46 18.45
N GLU A 85 -5.90 -17.83 18.08
CA GLU A 85 -6.91 -18.29 19.06
C GLU A 85 -6.37 -19.41 19.96
N ALA A 86 -5.68 -20.38 19.37
CA ALA A 86 -5.11 -21.53 20.07
C ALA A 86 -4.00 -21.13 21.06
N ASP A 87 -3.22 -20.11 20.77
CA ASP A 87 -2.14 -19.62 21.62
C ASP A 87 -2.65 -19.02 22.94
N TYR A 88 -3.90 -18.59 22.98
CA TYR A 88 -4.55 -18.08 24.20
C TYR A 88 -5.14 -19.18 25.08
N GLU A 89 -5.21 -20.44 24.63
CA GLU A 89 -5.83 -21.50 25.43
C GLU A 89 -5.15 -21.69 26.79
N GLY A 90 -5.94 -21.59 27.85
CA GLY A 90 -5.46 -21.77 29.22
C GLY A 90 -4.70 -20.58 29.82
N LEU A 91 -4.47 -19.51 29.07
CA LEU A 91 -3.80 -18.29 29.53
C LEU A 91 -4.81 -17.24 30.02
N ASP A 92 -4.52 -16.61 31.16
CA ASP A 92 -5.22 -15.41 31.62
C ASP A 92 -4.44 -14.17 31.21
N VAL A 93 -4.93 -13.47 30.20
CA VAL A 93 -4.30 -12.24 29.65
C VAL A 93 -5.06 -10.96 30.01
N LYS A 94 -6.18 -11.08 30.72
CA LYS A 94 -7.04 -9.93 31.01
C LYS A 94 -6.31 -8.85 31.81
N GLY A 95 -6.21 -7.67 31.21
CA GLY A 95 -5.53 -6.51 31.78
C GLY A 95 -4.01 -6.62 31.84
N LYS A 96 -3.41 -7.60 31.17
CA LYS A 96 -1.97 -7.82 31.10
C LYS A 96 -1.40 -7.37 29.78
N LEU A 97 -0.08 -7.23 29.69
CA LEU A 97 0.64 -7.14 28.41
C LEU A 97 0.76 -8.54 27.79
N VAL A 98 0.64 -8.57 26.48
CA VAL A 98 0.85 -9.78 25.68
C VAL A 98 2.10 -9.58 24.84
N LEU A 99 3.05 -10.51 24.94
CA LEU A 99 4.22 -10.56 24.08
C LEU A 99 3.92 -11.51 22.92
N LEU A 100 4.07 -11.02 21.70
CA LEU A 100 3.90 -11.79 20.47
C LEU A 100 5.23 -11.95 19.74
N ASP A 101 5.34 -13.05 19.03
CA ASP A 101 6.49 -13.49 18.26
C ASP A 101 5.99 -13.83 16.84
N VAL A 102 5.73 -12.79 16.06
CA VAL A 102 5.07 -12.88 14.74
C VAL A 102 6.09 -12.60 13.65
N ASP A 103 6.15 -13.46 12.64
CA ASP A 103 6.81 -13.15 11.39
C ASP A 103 5.79 -12.52 10.43
N GLN A 104 5.87 -11.21 10.21
CA GLN A 104 4.94 -10.50 9.36
C GLN A 104 5.12 -10.81 7.86
N ASN A 105 6.24 -11.40 7.46
CA ASN A 105 6.46 -11.84 6.09
C ASN A 105 5.89 -13.23 5.82
N GLU A 106 5.93 -14.13 6.83
CA GLU A 106 5.55 -15.54 6.67
C GLU A 106 4.15 -15.84 7.22
N ASN A 107 3.70 -15.09 8.26
CA ASN A 107 2.46 -15.38 8.97
C ASN A 107 1.36 -14.34 8.63
N TRP A 108 1.36 -13.21 9.33
CA TRP A 108 0.35 -12.15 9.22
C TRP A 108 0.86 -10.84 9.83
N TRP A 109 0.23 -9.76 9.46
CA TRP A 109 0.52 -8.45 10.02
C TRP A 109 -0.04 -8.29 11.44
N ILE A 110 0.41 -7.23 12.11
CA ILE A 110 0.10 -6.95 13.51
C ILE A 110 -1.39 -6.67 13.78
N ASN A 111 -2.16 -6.25 12.80
CA ASN A 111 -3.55 -5.87 12.93
C ASN A 111 -4.43 -6.99 13.52
N TYR A 112 -4.37 -8.21 12.99
CA TYR A 112 -5.13 -9.35 13.51
C TYR A 112 -4.75 -9.72 14.94
N PRO A 113 -3.49 -10.03 15.28
CA PRO A 113 -3.12 -10.39 16.63
C PRO A 113 -3.29 -9.25 17.63
N ALA A 114 -3.15 -7.97 17.23
CA ALA A 114 -3.41 -6.85 18.12
C ALA A 114 -4.90 -6.74 18.47
N TYR A 115 -5.80 -6.89 17.49
CA TYR A 115 -7.23 -6.89 17.76
C TYR A 115 -7.67 -8.15 18.53
N GLN A 116 -7.13 -9.31 18.20
CA GLN A 116 -7.33 -10.57 18.94
C GLN A 116 -6.99 -10.39 20.43
N ALA A 117 -5.85 -9.79 20.74
CA ALA A 117 -5.46 -9.51 22.13
C ALA A 117 -6.45 -8.58 22.83
N LYS A 118 -6.97 -7.57 22.14
CA LYS A 118 -8.03 -6.68 22.64
C LYS A 118 -9.31 -7.47 22.95
N VAL A 119 -9.76 -8.35 22.06
CA VAL A 119 -10.93 -9.22 22.25
C VAL A 119 -10.74 -10.12 23.48
N LYS A 120 -9.54 -10.65 23.70
CA LYS A 120 -9.17 -11.43 24.90
C LYS A 120 -9.04 -10.56 26.17
N GLY A 121 -9.13 -9.24 26.04
CA GLY A 121 -9.09 -8.30 27.16
C GLY A 121 -7.70 -7.93 27.65
N ALA A 122 -6.67 -8.13 26.84
CA ALA A 122 -5.31 -7.67 27.12
C ALA A 122 -5.26 -6.11 27.24
N ARG A 123 -4.25 -5.62 27.97
CA ARG A 123 -3.98 -4.16 28.12
C ARG A 123 -3.33 -3.57 26.86
N ALA A 124 -2.38 -4.29 26.31
CA ALA A 124 -1.68 -3.95 25.08
C ALA A 124 -0.87 -5.17 24.60
N VAL A 125 -0.48 -5.10 23.32
CA VAL A 125 0.45 -6.04 22.70
C VAL A 125 1.84 -5.44 22.67
N ILE A 126 2.87 -6.28 22.83
CA ILE A 126 4.26 -6.00 22.44
C ILE A 126 4.62 -7.05 21.40
N ALA A 127 4.81 -6.64 20.15
CA ALA A 127 5.04 -7.56 19.04
C ALA A 127 6.47 -7.46 18.52
N MET A 128 7.12 -8.61 18.40
CA MET A 128 8.27 -8.74 17.52
C MET A 128 7.74 -8.98 16.11
N SER A 129 8.17 -8.17 15.14
CA SER A 129 7.58 -8.14 13.80
C SER A 129 8.54 -8.57 12.69
N VAL A 130 9.80 -8.82 13.01
CA VAL A 130 10.84 -9.14 12.02
C VAL A 130 11.74 -10.25 12.54
N TYR A 131 11.81 -11.34 11.81
CA TYR A 131 12.75 -12.42 12.06
C TYR A 131 14.05 -12.22 11.30
N THR A 132 15.15 -12.69 11.89
CA THR A 132 16.45 -12.79 11.21
C THR A 132 17.14 -14.09 11.64
N GLU A 133 18.07 -14.58 10.83
CA GLU A 133 18.78 -15.83 11.13
C GLU A 133 19.66 -15.76 12.39
N GLU A 134 20.14 -14.58 12.79
CA GLU A 134 21.14 -14.39 13.83
C GLU A 134 20.65 -13.62 15.07
N GLY A 135 19.39 -13.13 15.07
CA GLY A 135 18.92 -12.18 16.08
C GLY A 135 19.48 -10.77 15.84
N ASN A 136 18.72 -9.74 16.22
CA ASN A 136 19.15 -8.35 16.09
C ASN A 136 18.38 -7.41 17.03
N ASP A 137 18.90 -6.19 17.13
CA ASP A 137 18.29 -5.11 17.90
C ASP A 137 17.37 -4.21 17.07
N ARG A 138 17.09 -4.58 15.81
CA ARG A 138 16.17 -3.87 14.92
C ARG A 138 14.76 -3.90 15.46
N VAL A 139 14.13 -2.73 15.51
CA VAL A 139 12.70 -2.58 15.80
C VAL A 139 12.02 -2.13 14.52
N GLY A 140 11.04 -2.90 14.08
CA GLY A 140 10.23 -2.59 12.90
C GLY A 140 8.77 -2.40 13.26
N VAL A 141 8.05 -1.67 12.44
CA VAL A 141 6.60 -1.49 12.52
C VAL A 141 5.96 -1.69 11.15
N GLN A 142 4.67 -1.99 11.16
CA GLN A 142 3.80 -1.95 9.99
C GLN A 142 2.56 -1.15 10.36
N ASP A 143 1.70 -0.88 9.40
CA ASP A 143 0.45 -0.19 9.65
C ASP A 143 -0.48 -1.05 10.49
N VAL A 144 -1.29 -0.40 11.29
CA VAL A 144 -2.33 -1.06 12.08
C VAL A 144 -3.68 -0.63 11.52
N CYS A 145 -4.22 -1.41 10.58
CA CYS A 145 -5.55 -1.21 9.99
C CYS A 145 -6.71 -1.36 11.01
N GLY A 146 -6.42 -1.22 12.26
CA GLY A 146 -7.36 -1.42 13.36
C GLY A 146 -7.70 -0.14 14.11
N PRO A 147 -8.52 -0.26 15.17
CA PRO A 147 -8.89 0.89 15.97
C PRO A 147 -7.72 1.34 16.84
N ALA A 148 -7.56 2.64 17.00
CA ALA A 148 -6.53 3.24 17.85
C ALA A 148 -6.55 2.78 19.32
N ASP A 149 -7.63 2.14 19.78
CA ASP A 149 -7.83 1.59 21.13
C ASP A 149 -7.53 0.07 21.24
N ALA A 150 -6.86 -0.53 20.22
CA ALA A 150 -6.19 -1.83 20.30
C ALA A 150 -4.67 -1.61 20.44
N PRO A 151 -4.15 -1.24 21.64
CA PRO A 151 -2.81 -0.72 21.76
C PRO A 151 -1.74 -1.76 21.44
N ALA A 152 -0.77 -1.37 20.59
CA ALA A 152 0.37 -2.19 20.20
C ALA A 152 1.68 -1.41 20.29
N LEU A 153 2.76 -2.10 20.61
CA LEU A 153 4.14 -1.64 20.65
C LEU A 153 5.03 -2.66 19.93
N ALA A 154 6.12 -2.19 19.34
CA ALA A 154 7.09 -3.05 18.67
C ALA A 154 8.31 -3.30 19.54
N ILE A 155 8.90 -4.49 19.42
CA ILE A 155 10.12 -4.90 20.12
C ILE A 155 11.09 -5.59 19.14
N SER A 156 12.40 -5.43 19.38
CA SER A 156 13.41 -6.15 18.62
C SER A 156 13.41 -7.67 18.92
N GLU A 157 13.96 -8.45 18.01
CA GLU A 157 14.12 -9.90 18.19
C GLU A 157 14.92 -10.24 19.47
N ASP A 158 16.05 -9.54 19.70
CA ASP A 158 16.87 -9.74 20.91
C ASP A 158 16.09 -9.37 22.18
N GLY A 159 15.30 -8.30 22.13
CA GLY A 159 14.43 -7.89 23.24
C GLY A 159 13.33 -8.90 23.53
N CYS A 160 12.69 -9.44 22.49
CA CYS A 160 11.67 -10.47 22.59
C CYS A 160 12.24 -11.74 23.23
N LYS A 161 13.38 -12.23 22.72
CA LYS A 161 14.09 -13.40 23.27
C LYS A 161 14.47 -13.21 24.74
N ALA A 162 14.96 -12.04 25.13
CA ALA A 162 15.30 -11.75 26.53
C ALA A 162 14.07 -11.84 27.46
N LEU A 163 12.91 -11.37 27.01
CA LEU A 163 11.66 -11.49 27.76
C LEU A 163 11.16 -12.93 27.84
N GLN A 164 11.22 -13.69 26.74
CA GLN A 164 10.87 -15.12 26.72
C GLN A 164 11.74 -15.93 27.70
N GLU A 165 13.06 -15.66 27.73
CA GLU A 165 13.99 -16.28 28.67
C GLU A 165 13.67 -15.92 30.12
N ALA A 166 13.32 -14.67 30.41
CA ALA A 166 12.92 -14.24 31.76
C ALA A 166 11.61 -14.91 32.20
N ILE A 167 10.60 -15.04 31.33
CA ILE A 167 9.35 -15.76 31.62
C ILE A 167 9.67 -17.21 31.92
N LYS A 168 10.44 -17.88 31.07
CA LYS A 168 10.84 -19.27 31.24
C LYS A 168 11.62 -19.48 32.55
N ALA A 169 12.55 -18.62 32.91
CA ALA A 169 13.34 -18.69 34.13
C ALA A 169 12.48 -18.47 35.39
N SER A 170 11.39 -17.72 35.31
CA SER A 170 10.45 -17.50 36.42
C SER A 170 9.73 -18.79 36.85
N GLY A 171 9.61 -19.75 35.93
CA GLY A 171 8.80 -20.97 36.12
C GLY A 171 7.30 -20.71 36.22
N LYS A 172 6.84 -19.57 35.71
CA LYS A 172 5.43 -19.13 35.63
C LYS A 172 5.07 -18.78 34.21
N ASP A 173 3.79 -18.57 33.94
CA ASP A 173 3.27 -18.15 32.64
C ASP A 173 3.42 -16.61 32.41
N SER A 174 3.84 -15.86 33.44
CA SER A 174 4.01 -14.41 33.38
C SER A 174 5.17 -13.91 34.24
N ILE A 175 5.65 -12.71 33.93
CA ILE A 175 6.57 -11.92 34.76
C ILE A 175 5.97 -10.53 34.99
N THR A 176 6.37 -9.88 36.10
CA THR A 176 6.05 -8.47 36.32
C THR A 176 7.08 -7.59 35.62
N VAL A 177 6.60 -6.62 34.84
CA VAL A 177 7.42 -5.61 34.18
C VAL A 177 6.93 -4.21 34.57
N THR A 178 7.78 -3.20 34.38
CA THR A 178 7.38 -1.80 34.51
C THR A 178 7.30 -1.19 33.10
N LEU A 179 6.11 -0.74 32.72
CA LEU A 179 5.83 -0.14 31.42
C LEU A 179 5.86 1.39 31.53
N ASN A 180 6.52 2.04 30.60
CA ASN A 180 6.35 3.46 30.27
C ASN A 180 5.99 3.54 28.78
N ALA A 181 4.97 4.35 28.45
CA ALA A 181 4.55 4.56 27.06
C ALA A 181 3.87 5.91 26.93
N ASP A 182 4.18 6.61 25.84
CA ASP A 182 3.52 7.85 25.45
C ASP A 182 3.26 7.83 23.94
N SER A 183 2.17 7.20 23.57
CA SER A 183 1.63 7.09 22.21
C SER A 183 0.21 7.62 22.18
N LYS A 184 -0.11 8.47 21.22
CA LYS A 184 -1.44 9.08 21.12
C LYS A 184 -1.86 9.27 19.67
N VAL A 185 -3.02 8.72 19.34
CA VAL A 185 -3.77 9.02 18.13
C VAL A 185 -4.76 10.15 18.42
N THR A 186 -4.92 11.06 17.48
CA THR A 186 -5.88 12.17 17.56
C THR A 186 -6.65 12.22 16.24
N GLU A 187 -7.94 11.89 16.28
CA GLU A 187 -8.83 11.98 15.13
C GLU A 187 -8.95 13.44 14.63
N ASP A 188 -9.13 13.61 13.33
CA ASP A 188 -9.28 14.92 12.67
C ASP A 188 -8.16 15.92 13.04
N ALA A 189 -6.92 15.44 13.11
CA ALA A 189 -5.76 16.29 13.30
C ALA A 189 -5.38 17.00 11.99
N THR A 190 -4.57 18.06 12.12
CA THR A 190 -4.02 18.74 10.95
C THR A 190 -2.65 18.16 10.61
N SER A 191 -2.50 17.69 9.39
CA SER A 191 -1.24 17.41 8.72
C SER A 191 -1.06 18.39 7.55
N HIS A 192 -0.01 18.26 6.75
CA HIS A 192 0.34 19.25 5.75
C HIS A 192 0.80 18.56 4.46
N ASN A 193 0.38 19.12 3.32
CA ASN A 193 1.05 18.89 2.05
C ASN A 193 1.83 20.15 1.66
N LEU A 194 2.96 19.96 0.98
CA LEU A 194 3.82 21.05 0.53
C LEU A 194 4.06 20.91 -0.97
N TRP A 195 3.84 21.96 -1.73
CA TRP A 195 4.20 21.95 -3.14
C TRP A 195 4.85 23.25 -3.61
N GLY A 196 5.63 23.13 -4.68
CA GLY A 196 6.25 24.24 -5.39
C GLY A 196 6.46 23.86 -6.85
N GLU A 197 6.65 24.81 -7.75
CA GLU A 197 6.63 24.53 -9.18
C GLU A 197 7.66 25.31 -10.00
N ILE A 198 7.97 24.77 -11.18
CA ILE A 198 8.61 25.48 -12.29
C ILE A 198 7.49 25.73 -13.31
N PRO A 199 7.00 26.99 -13.46
CA PRO A 199 5.90 27.29 -14.36
C PRO A 199 6.21 26.99 -15.81
N GLY A 200 5.28 26.35 -16.50
CA GLY A 200 5.31 26.07 -17.93
C GLY A 200 4.66 27.16 -18.77
N THR A 201 4.53 26.86 -20.05
CA THR A 201 3.90 27.76 -21.05
C THR A 201 2.50 27.31 -21.44
N THR A 202 2.08 26.11 -21.08
CA THR A 202 0.74 25.54 -21.28
C THR A 202 -0.04 25.50 -19.98
N GLU A 203 -1.31 25.10 -20.03
CA GLU A 203 -2.17 24.91 -18.85
C GLU A 203 -2.01 23.52 -18.23
N GLU A 204 -1.15 22.65 -18.80
CA GLU A 204 -0.93 21.30 -18.34
C GLU A 204 0.17 21.22 -17.28
N THR A 205 0.10 20.20 -16.42
CA THR A 205 1.05 19.98 -15.31
C THR A 205 1.56 18.55 -15.31
N VAL A 206 2.87 18.39 -15.22
CA VAL A 206 3.53 17.15 -14.81
C VAL A 206 3.79 17.24 -13.30
N PHE A 207 3.29 16.30 -12.55
CA PHE A 207 3.47 16.22 -11.11
C PHE A 207 4.66 15.33 -10.76
N VAL A 208 5.43 15.73 -9.76
CA VAL A 208 6.53 14.94 -9.20
C VAL A 208 6.24 14.75 -7.71
N PHE A 209 6.06 13.52 -7.29
CA PHE A 209 5.63 13.16 -5.93
C PHE A 209 6.75 12.57 -5.10
N SER A 210 6.64 12.73 -3.80
CA SER A 210 7.34 12.04 -2.72
C SER A 210 6.58 12.32 -1.43
N HIS A 211 6.75 11.51 -0.39
CA HIS A 211 6.18 11.83 0.91
C HIS A 211 7.23 12.29 1.93
N MET A 212 6.82 13.12 2.88
CA MET A 212 7.72 13.74 3.85
C MET A 212 7.56 13.22 5.27
N ASP A 213 6.51 12.46 5.53
CA ASP A 213 6.35 11.71 6.78
C ASP A 213 7.23 10.44 6.78
N GLY A 214 7.14 9.63 7.80
CA GLY A 214 7.91 8.39 7.87
C GLY A 214 8.17 7.89 9.27
N TYR A 215 8.43 6.60 9.36
CA TYR A 215 8.74 5.88 10.59
C TYR A 215 10.22 6.01 10.97
N PHE A 216 10.52 6.01 12.25
CA PHE A 216 11.88 6.07 12.80
C PHE A 216 12.75 7.19 12.18
N HIS A 217 13.81 6.83 11.44
CA HIS A 217 14.65 7.78 10.72
C HIS A 217 14.14 8.06 9.32
N SER A 218 13.51 7.07 8.70
CA SER A 218 12.86 7.19 7.39
C SER A 218 13.78 7.88 6.37
N THR A 219 14.99 7.31 6.23
CA THR A 219 16.03 7.87 5.37
C THR A 219 15.80 7.50 3.92
N TYR A 220 15.43 6.26 3.69
CA TYR A 220 15.15 5.72 2.36
C TYR A 220 13.67 5.83 2.02
N ASP A 221 12.81 5.59 2.98
CA ASP A 221 11.36 5.67 2.89
C ASP A 221 10.82 6.84 3.74
N ASP A 222 10.55 8.08 3.20
CA ASP A 222 10.87 8.44 1.80
C ASP A 222 11.73 9.71 1.74
N ALA A 223 12.61 9.96 2.72
CA ALA A 223 13.49 11.12 2.61
C ALA A 223 14.43 11.02 1.39
N GLN A 224 14.72 9.81 0.89
CA GLN A 224 15.45 9.63 -0.34
C GLN A 224 14.66 10.10 -1.56
N GLY A 225 13.39 9.72 -1.70
CA GLY A 225 12.54 10.17 -2.80
C GLY A 225 12.34 11.68 -2.79
N VAL A 226 12.16 12.28 -1.59
CA VAL A 226 12.20 13.75 -1.43
C VAL A 226 13.50 14.33 -1.96
N ALA A 227 14.66 13.73 -1.63
CA ALA A 227 15.96 14.21 -2.11
C ALA A 227 16.12 14.04 -3.62
N VAL A 228 15.60 12.95 -4.21
CA VAL A 228 15.55 12.75 -5.68
C VAL A 228 14.71 13.86 -6.33
N SER A 229 13.50 14.11 -5.83
CA SER A 229 12.60 15.14 -6.33
C SER A 229 13.25 16.54 -6.26
N MET A 230 13.86 16.87 -5.13
CA MET A 230 14.56 18.17 -4.97
C MET A 230 15.82 18.28 -5.83
N ALA A 231 16.54 17.18 -6.07
CA ALA A 231 17.69 17.16 -6.97
C ALA A 231 17.27 17.37 -8.43
N ILE A 232 16.15 16.77 -8.88
CA ILE A 232 15.56 17.00 -10.19
C ILE A 232 15.14 18.47 -10.31
N ALA A 233 14.41 19.01 -9.34
CA ALA A 233 14.01 20.42 -9.31
C ALA A 233 15.21 21.36 -9.44
N LYS A 234 16.24 21.12 -8.64
CA LYS A 234 17.47 21.91 -8.66
C LYS A 234 18.19 21.84 -10.01
N ALA A 235 18.31 20.67 -10.61
CA ALA A 235 18.96 20.49 -11.90
C ALA A 235 18.22 21.25 -13.01
N LEU A 236 16.89 21.24 -13.01
CA LEU A 236 16.05 21.96 -13.96
C LEU A 236 16.22 23.49 -13.79
N VAL A 237 16.16 24.00 -12.56
CA VAL A 237 16.32 25.44 -12.27
C VAL A 237 17.75 25.89 -12.61
N ASP A 238 18.79 25.19 -12.18
CA ASP A 238 20.20 25.55 -12.44
C ASP A 238 20.53 25.54 -13.95
N SER A 239 19.91 24.66 -14.73
CA SER A 239 20.05 24.63 -16.20
C SER A 239 19.24 25.70 -16.92
N ASN A 240 18.45 26.49 -16.22
CA ASN A 240 17.47 27.42 -16.77
C ASN A 240 16.49 26.71 -17.73
N TYR A 241 16.08 25.49 -17.35
CA TYR A 241 15.09 24.74 -18.13
C TYR A 241 13.78 25.52 -18.22
N THR A 242 13.21 25.60 -19.40
CA THR A 242 11.95 26.28 -19.65
C THR A 242 10.93 25.23 -20.09
N PRO A 243 10.12 24.70 -19.18
CA PRO A 243 9.19 23.64 -19.51
C PRO A 243 8.01 24.13 -20.35
N ASP A 244 7.47 23.24 -21.16
CA ASP A 244 6.20 23.48 -21.85
C ASP A 244 5.03 23.34 -20.87
N LYS A 245 5.03 22.31 -20.02
CA LYS A 245 4.06 22.09 -18.95
C LYS A 245 4.61 22.57 -17.62
N THR A 246 3.76 23.01 -16.72
CA THR A 246 4.20 23.26 -15.34
C THR A 246 4.73 21.96 -14.75
N ILE A 247 5.92 21.99 -14.11
CA ILE A 247 6.44 20.87 -13.35
C ILE A 247 6.22 21.20 -11.88
N ARG A 248 5.31 20.46 -11.23
CA ARG A 248 4.91 20.68 -9.83
C ARG A 248 5.44 19.56 -8.95
N PHE A 249 6.22 19.95 -7.95
CA PHE A 249 6.80 19.05 -6.96
C PHE A 249 5.92 19.06 -5.71
N CYS A 250 5.30 17.92 -5.39
CA CYS A 250 4.41 17.75 -4.24
C CYS A 250 5.05 16.80 -3.24
N MET A 251 5.16 17.27 -1.99
CA MET A 251 5.63 16.49 -0.85
C MET A 251 4.43 16.23 0.05
N HIS A 252 3.91 15.03 0.01
CA HIS A 252 2.73 14.66 0.80
C HIS A 252 3.09 14.36 2.24
N GLY A 253 2.19 14.66 3.16
CA GLY A 253 2.19 14.14 4.52
C GLY A 253 1.15 13.03 4.64
N ALA A 254 1.21 12.26 5.73
CA ALA A 254 0.29 11.16 5.99
C ALA A 254 0.21 10.14 4.84
N GLU A 255 1.36 9.83 4.23
CA GLU A 255 1.49 8.72 3.31
C GLU A 255 1.52 7.42 4.08
N GLU A 256 2.41 7.29 5.02
CA GLU A 256 2.64 6.10 5.84
C GLU A 256 1.40 5.67 6.63
N TRP A 257 0.65 6.61 7.12
CA TRP A 257 -0.58 6.40 7.86
C TRP A 257 -1.33 7.71 8.13
N GLY A 258 -2.66 7.69 8.01
CA GLY A 258 -3.47 8.88 8.27
C GLY A 258 -4.94 8.60 8.60
N VAL A 259 -5.36 7.34 8.72
CA VAL A 259 -6.75 6.95 9.02
C VAL A 259 -6.80 5.79 9.99
N SER A 260 -7.36 6.00 11.19
CA SER A 260 -7.58 4.94 12.17
C SER A 260 -8.84 4.12 11.84
N GLY A 261 -8.75 2.81 11.98
CA GLY A 261 -9.89 1.91 11.79
C GLY A 261 -10.33 1.79 10.32
N SER A 262 -9.37 1.76 9.42
CA SER A 262 -9.57 1.55 7.99
C SER A 262 -8.54 0.56 7.48
N GLU A 263 -8.90 -0.26 6.50
CA GLU A 263 -7.96 -1.06 5.73
C GLU A 263 -7.11 -0.16 4.82
N TYR A 264 -7.67 0.95 4.35
CA TYR A 264 -7.01 1.95 3.53
C TYR A 264 -6.55 3.10 4.42
N ASP A 265 -5.54 2.88 5.25
CA ASP A 265 -5.08 3.81 6.27
C ASP A 265 -3.84 4.63 5.85
N TRP A 266 -3.21 4.27 4.73
CA TRP A 266 -2.05 4.97 4.14
C TRP A 266 -2.45 5.98 3.05
N SER A 267 -1.49 6.77 2.54
CA SER A 267 -1.65 7.76 1.44
C SER A 267 -2.79 8.75 1.63
N ALA A 268 -3.18 9.01 2.90
CA ALA A 268 -4.29 9.89 3.23
C ALA A 268 -4.06 11.34 2.77
N GLY A 269 -2.81 11.80 2.80
CA GLY A 269 -2.45 13.15 2.35
C GLY A 269 -2.65 13.38 0.88
N ALA A 270 -2.26 12.44 0.04
CA ALA A 270 -2.45 12.52 -1.41
C ALA A 270 -3.94 12.47 -1.79
N TYR A 271 -4.74 11.66 -1.07
CA TYR A 271 -6.18 11.64 -1.24
C TYR A 271 -6.82 13.01 -0.90
N GLU A 272 -6.49 13.55 0.27
CA GLU A 272 -6.99 14.86 0.70
C GLU A 272 -6.65 15.96 -0.30
N GLU A 273 -5.42 15.94 -0.85
CA GLU A 273 -4.95 16.91 -1.84
C GLU A 273 -5.84 16.97 -3.07
N ILE A 274 -6.07 15.82 -3.73
CA ILE A 274 -6.77 15.78 -5.02
C ILE A 274 -8.30 15.79 -4.88
N VAL A 275 -8.83 15.32 -3.75
CA VAL A 275 -10.29 15.20 -3.57
C VAL A 275 -10.87 16.44 -2.89
N ASN A 276 -10.20 16.95 -1.85
CA ASN A 276 -10.75 17.98 -0.99
C ASN A 276 -10.10 19.35 -1.17
N VAL A 277 -8.78 19.42 -1.44
CA VAL A 277 -8.05 20.68 -1.51
C VAL A 277 -7.98 21.21 -2.95
N HIS A 278 -7.53 20.39 -3.88
CA HIS A 278 -7.31 20.77 -5.28
C HIS A 278 -8.02 19.86 -6.30
N PRO A 279 -9.34 19.66 -6.22
CA PRO A 279 -10.06 18.83 -7.19
C PRO A 279 -10.00 19.39 -8.64
N ASP A 280 -9.67 20.67 -8.79
CA ASP A 280 -9.46 21.33 -10.08
C ASP A 280 -8.15 20.92 -10.77
N TRP A 281 -7.18 20.35 -10.05
CA TRP A 281 -5.93 19.91 -10.66
C TRP A 281 -6.10 18.74 -11.62
N VAL A 282 -7.18 17.99 -11.49
CA VAL A 282 -7.49 16.87 -12.40
C VAL A 282 -7.57 17.34 -13.86
N ASP A 283 -8.20 18.50 -14.11
CA ASP A 283 -8.44 18.99 -15.47
C ASP A 283 -7.16 19.35 -16.25
N GLY A 284 -6.09 19.71 -15.57
CA GLY A 284 -4.80 20.09 -16.18
C GLY A 284 -3.69 19.06 -16.00
N ALA A 285 -3.95 17.95 -15.30
CA ALA A 285 -2.92 16.96 -15.02
C ALA A 285 -2.52 16.17 -16.28
N PHE A 286 -1.21 16.17 -16.58
CA PHE A 286 -0.66 15.39 -17.70
C PHE A 286 -0.24 13.99 -17.28
N ALA A 287 0.60 13.87 -16.27
CA ALA A 287 1.04 12.61 -15.66
C ALA A 287 1.71 12.87 -14.31
N ILE A 288 1.88 11.81 -13.52
CA ILE A 288 2.61 11.80 -12.27
C ILE A 288 3.91 11.03 -12.45
N VAL A 289 4.99 11.51 -11.84
CA VAL A 289 6.23 10.77 -11.59
C VAL A 289 6.41 10.73 -10.08
N ASN A 290 6.14 9.59 -9.47
CA ASN A 290 6.27 9.38 -8.04
C ASN A 290 7.63 8.78 -7.72
N ASN A 291 8.39 9.39 -6.80
CA ASN A 291 9.71 8.95 -6.40
C ASN A 291 9.70 8.16 -5.07
N ASP A 292 8.55 7.72 -4.63
CA ASP A 292 8.40 6.80 -3.51
C ASP A 292 8.89 5.40 -3.90
N GLY A 293 10.08 5.05 -3.46
CA GLY A 293 10.80 3.82 -3.84
C GLY A 293 12.15 4.06 -4.52
N GLY A 294 12.68 3.03 -5.19
CA GLY A 294 13.98 3.11 -5.88
C GLY A 294 15.15 3.25 -4.91
N TYR A 295 15.13 2.49 -3.83
CA TYR A 295 16.09 2.57 -2.73
C TYR A 295 17.52 2.29 -3.15
N THR A 296 18.47 3.09 -2.65
CA THR A 296 19.87 3.07 -3.08
C THR A 296 20.82 2.78 -1.93
N VAL A 297 20.57 1.71 -1.21
CA VAL A 297 21.45 1.21 -0.15
C VAL A 297 22.66 0.49 -0.73
N GLU A 298 23.78 0.46 0.00
CA GLU A 298 24.96 -0.28 -0.43
C GLU A 298 24.66 -1.78 -0.51
N GLY A 299 25.01 -2.39 -1.63
CA GLY A 299 24.73 -3.80 -1.93
C GLY A 299 23.43 -4.05 -2.68
N GLU A 300 22.60 -3.03 -2.89
CA GLU A 300 21.43 -3.12 -3.76
C GLU A 300 21.84 -3.41 -5.21
N THR A 301 21.12 -4.32 -5.84
CA THR A 301 21.38 -4.76 -7.23
C THR A 301 20.16 -4.62 -8.13
N CYS A 302 19.02 -4.26 -7.57
CA CYS A 302 17.76 -4.15 -8.28
C CYS A 302 17.23 -2.72 -8.23
N ALA A 303 16.57 -2.30 -9.28
CA ALA A 303 15.72 -1.11 -9.33
C ALA A 303 14.53 -1.42 -10.24
N GLY A 304 13.46 -0.69 -10.10
CA GLY A 304 12.27 -0.92 -10.90
C GLY A 304 11.53 0.35 -11.22
N THR A 305 10.58 0.24 -12.12
CA THR A 305 9.61 1.29 -12.40
C THR A 305 8.25 0.62 -12.55
N ARG A 306 7.29 1.10 -11.77
CA ARG A 306 5.88 0.75 -11.96
C ARG A 306 5.22 1.86 -12.77
N SER A 307 4.21 1.53 -13.54
CA SER A 307 3.43 2.56 -14.24
C SER A 307 2.01 2.11 -14.54
N ALA A 308 1.14 3.08 -14.80
CA ALA A 308 -0.11 2.76 -15.50
C ALA A 308 0.22 1.97 -16.77
N VAL A 309 -0.55 0.92 -17.05
CA VAL A 309 -0.34 0.03 -18.21
C VAL A 309 -0.19 0.83 -19.51
N GLU A 310 -0.99 1.89 -19.64
CA GLU A 310 -0.98 2.78 -20.81
C GLU A 310 0.33 3.52 -21.00
N LEU A 311 1.11 3.77 -19.93
CA LEU A 311 2.40 4.48 -20.01
C LEU A 311 3.61 3.55 -20.13
N MET A 312 3.45 2.25 -19.94
CA MET A 312 4.57 1.28 -19.89
C MET A 312 5.43 1.31 -21.15
N GLY A 313 4.82 1.40 -22.32
CA GLY A 313 5.54 1.51 -23.60
C GLY A 313 6.44 2.75 -23.65
N PHE A 314 5.91 3.91 -23.24
CA PHE A 314 6.64 5.16 -23.14
C PHE A 314 7.79 5.07 -22.12
N VAL A 315 7.55 4.51 -20.95
CA VAL A 315 8.58 4.32 -19.91
C VAL A 315 9.76 3.53 -20.47
N LYS A 316 9.51 2.36 -21.06
CA LYS A 316 10.54 1.51 -21.66
C LYS A 316 11.31 2.20 -22.79
N GLU A 317 10.62 2.99 -23.63
CA GLU A 317 11.27 3.78 -24.69
C GLU A 317 12.14 4.90 -24.10
N SER A 318 11.64 5.61 -23.10
CA SER A 318 12.31 6.74 -22.49
C SER A 318 13.59 6.36 -21.77
N ILE A 319 13.53 5.38 -20.86
CA ILE A 319 14.63 5.07 -19.94
C ILE A 319 15.36 3.76 -20.23
N GLY A 320 14.86 2.90 -21.14
CA GLY A 320 15.47 1.60 -21.40
C GLY A 320 16.94 1.67 -21.78
N GLY A 321 17.35 2.66 -22.56
CA GLY A 321 18.75 2.86 -22.94
C GLY A 321 19.65 3.31 -21.77
N LEU A 322 19.12 4.05 -20.81
CA LEU A 322 19.83 4.39 -19.57
C LEU A 322 19.97 3.17 -18.68
N ASN A 323 18.90 2.39 -18.57
CA ASN A 323 18.83 1.24 -17.69
C ASN A 323 19.74 0.08 -18.16
N GLU A 324 20.07 -0.01 -19.44
CA GLU A 324 21.10 -0.94 -19.96
C GLU A 324 22.51 -0.59 -19.46
N GLU A 325 22.78 0.67 -19.12
CA GLU A 325 24.07 1.16 -18.60
C GLU A 325 24.07 1.31 -17.06
N SER A 326 22.91 1.07 -16.41
CA SER A 326 22.72 1.18 -14.97
C SER A 326 23.51 0.12 -14.19
N PRO A 327 23.94 0.42 -12.95
CA PRO A 327 24.47 -0.60 -12.04
C PRO A 327 23.40 -1.59 -11.56
N TYR A 328 22.12 -1.30 -11.77
CA TYR A 328 20.98 -2.09 -11.32
C TYR A 328 20.37 -2.97 -12.40
N ASN A 329 19.79 -4.09 -11.99
CA ASN A 329 18.86 -4.87 -12.81
C ASN A 329 17.48 -4.21 -12.74
N TRP A 330 17.01 -3.63 -13.83
CA TRP A 330 15.73 -2.92 -13.90
C TRP A 330 14.57 -3.84 -14.20
N THR A 331 13.49 -3.71 -13.41
CA THR A 331 12.18 -4.31 -13.67
C THR A 331 11.15 -3.26 -14.09
N TYR A 332 10.08 -3.72 -14.72
CA TYR A 332 8.99 -2.86 -15.19
C TYR A 332 7.66 -3.54 -14.89
N ASP A 333 6.90 -2.97 -13.97
CA ASP A 333 5.65 -3.53 -13.47
C ASP A 333 4.49 -2.54 -13.55
N THR A 334 3.27 -3.03 -13.38
CA THR A 334 2.08 -2.19 -13.31
C THR A 334 1.91 -1.59 -11.92
N ASN A 335 1.21 -0.45 -11.83
CA ASN A 335 0.90 0.19 -10.56
C ASN A 335 0.00 -0.69 -9.69
N SER A 336 0.21 -0.58 -8.39
CA SER A 336 -0.64 -1.15 -7.34
C SER A 336 -1.22 -0.04 -6.46
N THR A 337 -1.94 -0.41 -5.41
CA THR A 337 -2.51 0.55 -4.44
C THR A 337 -1.50 1.09 -3.43
N GLY A 338 -0.27 0.57 -3.42
CA GLY A 338 0.70 0.72 -2.34
C GLY A 338 1.41 2.06 -2.24
N THR A 339 1.15 3.04 -3.14
CA THR A 339 1.80 4.35 -3.12
C THR A 339 0.81 5.48 -3.39
N GLU A 340 1.16 6.72 -3.05
CA GLU A 340 0.27 7.88 -3.02
C GLU A 340 -0.25 8.36 -4.38
N ASP A 341 0.27 7.85 -5.48
CA ASP A 341 -0.24 8.17 -6.83
C ASP A 341 -1.53 7.44 -7.20
N PHE A 342 -1.83 6.31 -6.51
CA PHE A 342 -2.96 5.46 -6.89
C PHE A 342 -4.31 6.19 -6.77
N GLN A 343 -4.52 7.00 -5.73
CA GLN A 343 -5.74 7.79 -5.54
C GLN A 343 -5.95 8.77 -6.69
N TRP A 344 -4.87 9.37 -7.20
CA TRP A 344 -4.90 10.26 -8.35
C TRP A 344 -5.13 9.51 -9.66
N THR A 345 -4.62 8.27 -9.77
CA THR A 345 -4.89 7.39 -10.90
C THR A 345 -6.38 7.06 -11.00
N LEU A 346 -7.05 6.84 -9.87
CA LEU A 346 -8.50 6.68 -9.82
C LEU A 346 -9.26 7.93 -10.25
N MET A 347 -8.66 9.13 -10.11
CA MET A 347 -9.24 10.39 -10.59
C MET A 347 -9.02 10.63 -12.09
N GLY A 348 -8.24 9.78 -12.77
CA GLY A 348 -7.99 9.84 -14.21
C GLY A 348 -6.62 10.39 -14.60
N ILE A 349 -5.64 10.40 -13.70
CA ILE A 349 -4.29 10.89 -13.93
C ILE A 349 -3.32 9.72 -13.96
N PRO A 350 -2.72 9.37 -15.12
CA PRO A 350 -1.81 8.24 -15.19
C PRO A 350 -0.49 8.54 -14.50
N SER A 351 0.12 7.52 -13.88
CA SER A 351 1.32 7.66 -13.07
C SER A 351 2.45 6.70 -13.47
N ILE A 352 3.65 7.11 -13.11
CA ILE A 352 4.91 6.35 -13.17
C ILE A 352 5.51 6.44 -11.75
N VAL A 353 5.90 5.31 -11.18
CA VAL A 353 6.38 5.22 -9.79
C VAL A 353 7.77 4.61 -9.76
N ALA A 354 8.65 5.15 -8.94
CA ALA A 354 9.91 4.52 -8.62
C ALA A 354 9.65 3.20 -7.89
N GLY A 355 10.33 2.16 -8.29
CA GLY A 355 10.20 0.83 -7.70
C GLY A 355 11.54 0.26 -7.29
N SER A 356 11.53 -0.64 -6.33
CA SER A 356 12.74 -1.29 -5.83
C SER A 356 13.06 -2.61 -6.55
N GLY A 357 12.10 -3.20 -7.26
CA GLY A 357 12.21 -4.57 -7.75
C GLY A 357 11.89 -5.60 -6.65
N GLU A 358 11.98 -6.89 -6.94
CA GLU A 358 11.75 -7.94 -5.95
C GLU A 358 13.01 -8.23 -5.13
N GLY A 359 12.86 -8.42 -3.82
CA GLY A 359 13.92 -8.90 -2.93
C GLY A 359 15.06 -7.89 -2.76
N THR A 360 14.74 -6.64 -2.50
CA THR A 360 15.73 -5.59 -2.30
C THR A 360 16.43 -5.73 -0.95
N VAL A 361 17.68 -5.28 -0.89
CA VAL A 361 18.44 -5.23 0.36
C VAL A 361 17.76 -4.31 1.39
N TYR A 362 17.10 -3.26 0.90
CA TYR A 362 16.38 -2.35 1.77
C TYR A 362 15.14 -3.00 2.40
N ASP A 363 14.32 -3.68 1.61
CA ASP A 363 13.11 -4.36 2.11
C ASP A 363 13.45 -5.40 3.18
N ASP A 364 14.51 -6.17 2.94
CA ASP A 364 14.96 -7.19 3.89
C ASP A 364 15.49 -6.63 5.22
N LYS A 365 16.04 -5.41 5.21
CA LYS A 365 16.80 -4.91 6.38
C LYS A 365 16.29 -3.61 6.97
N GLY A 366 15.77 -2.71 6.14
CA GLY A 366 15.50 -1.33 6.50
C GLY A 366 14.04 -0.98 6.61
N TYR A 367 13.21 -1.54 5.77
CA TYR A 367 11.83 -1.14 5.60
C TYR A 367 11.10 -0.98 6.95
N HIS A 368 10.51 0.18 7.16
CA HIS A 368 9.76 0.58 8.36
C HIS A 368 10.44 0.24 9.69
N SER A 369 11.77 0.41 9.77
CA SER A 369 12.52 0.01 10.96
C SER A 369 13.57 1.02 11.42
N THR A 370 14.14 0.77 12.60
CA THR A 370 15.27 1.54 13.12
C THR A 370 16.52 1.45 12.23
N TYR A 371 16.54 0.50 11.29
CA TYR A 371 17.63 0.33 10.33
C TYR A 371 17.43 1.14 9.04
N ASP A 372 16.31 1.83 8.87
CA ASP A 372 16.16 2.82 7.82
C ASP A 372 16.97 4.09 8.12
N SER A 373 18.29 3.96 8.01
CA SER A 373 19.24 5.03 8.26
C SER A 373 20.54 4.80 7.51
N THR A 374 21.24 5.87 7.14
CA THR A 374 22.56 5.77 6.50
C THR A 374 23.64 5.20 7.43
N GLU A 375 23.40 5.14 8.73
CA GLU A 375 24.30 4.50 9.70
C GLU A 375 24.21 2.98 9.62
N ALA A 376 22.98 2.44 9.58
CA ALA A 376 22.75 1.01 9.49
C ALA A 376 22.90 0.49 8.04
N GLN A 377 22.48 1.27 7.08
CA GLN A 377 22.54 0.96 5.65
C GLN A 377 23.17 2.14 4.89
N PRO A 378 24.46 2.07 4.55
CA PRO A 378 25.15 3.15 3.83
C PRO A 378 24.54 3.43 2.45
N LEU A 379 24.49 4.70 2.07
CA LEU A 379 24.00 5.14 0.76
C LEU A 379 24.95 4.73 -0.36
N ASN A 380 24.41 4.15 -1.43
CA ASN A 380 25.11 3.98 -2.70
C ASN A 380 24.96 5.27 -3.54
N GLU A 381 25.98 6.14 -3.50
CA GLU A 381 25.97 7.41 -4.24
C GLU A 381 25.85 7.24 -5.76
N GLU A 382 26.43 6.17 -6.33
CA GLU A 382 26.33 5.89 -7.77
C GLU A 382 24.89 5.54 -8.15
N GLY A 383 24.27 4.66 -7.39
CA GLY A 383 22.88 4.28 -7.56
C GLY A 383 21.92 5.47 -7.38
N PHE A 384 22.14 6.27 -6.33
CA PHE A 384 21.34 7.48 -6.09
C PHE A 384 21.39 8.45 -7.28
N ASN A 385 22.57 8.68 -7.86
CA ASN A 385 22.71 9.51 -9.06
C ASN A 385 22.03 8.87 -10.29
N ASP A 386 22.01 7.54 -10.38
CA ASP A 386 21.34 6.83 -11.46
C ASP A 386 19.80 6.98 -11.39
N ILE A 387 19.23 6.86 -10.20
CA ILE A 387 17.80 7.12 -9.94
C ILE A 387 17.43 8.56 -10.31
N ILE A 388 18.21 9.57 -9.87
CA ILE A 388 17.95 10.98 -10.24
C ILE A 388 17.95 11.18 -11.76
N LYS A 389 18.91 10.57 -12.48
CA LYS A 389 18.97 10.67 -13.95
C LYS A 389 17.76 10.02 -14.61
N THR A 390 17.39 8.84 -14.14
CA THR A 390 16.30 8.04 -14.71
C THR A 390 14.97 8.77 -14.56
N TYR A 391 14.60 9.17 -13.35
CA TYR A 391 13.33 9.86 -13.11
C TYR A 391 13.35 11.31 -13.59
N GLY A 392 14.49 12.00 -13.52
CA GLY A 392 14.65 13.32 -14.13
C GLY A 392 14.47 13.28 -15.64
N LYS A 393 14.93 12.20 -16.32
CA LYS A 393 14.68 12.00 -17.75
C LYS A 393 13.20 11.77 -18.04
N LEU A 394 12.50 10.97 -17.24
CA LEU A 394 11.06 10.75 -17.40
C LEU A 394 10.28 12.06 -17.31
N VAL A 395 10.60 12.91 -16.31
CA VAL A 395 9.98 14.25 -16.18
C VAL A 395 10.20 15.11 -17.43
N ILE A 396 11.44 15.16 -17.95
CA ILE A 396 11.78 15.95 -19.15
C ILE A 396 11.09 15.37 -20.40
N ASP A 397 11.09 14.04 -20.55
CA ASP A 397 10.48 13.40 -21.71
C ASP A 397 8.95 13.55 -21.69
N LEU A 398 8.28 13.48 -20.54
CA LEU A 398 6.86 13.80 -20.40
C LEU A 398 6.57 15.27 -20.76
N ASP A 399 7.40 16.20 -20.28
CA ASP A 399 7.25 17.63 -20.62
C ASP A 399 7.39 17.85 -22.13
N SER A 400 8.31 17.14 -22.78
CA SER A 400 8.59 17.28 -24.23
C SER A 400 7.48 16.76 -25.13
N LYS A 401 6.60 15.87 -24.66
CA LYS A 401 5.48 15.31 -25.43
C LYS A 401 4.33 16.32 -25.51
N ALA A 402 3.88 16.68 -26.69
CA ALA A 402 2.68 17.47 -26.83
C ALA A 402 1.42 16.65 -26.50
N VAL A 403 1.38 15.39 -26.94
CA VAL A 403 0.30 14.44 -26.67
C VAL A 403 0.75 13.45 -25.59
N ARG A 404 -0.12 13.20 -24.61
CA ARG A 404 0.14 12.22 -23.54
C ARG A 404 0.44 10.84 -24.13
N PRO A 405 1.61 10.24 -23.84
CA PRO A 405 2.10 9.06 -24.54
C PRO A 405 1.47 7.75 -24.00
N MET A 406 0.15 7.64 -24.10
CA MET A 406 -0.61 6.47 -23.63
C MET A 406 -0.91 5.49 -24.75
N SER A 407 -0.85 4.17 -24.43
CA SER A 407 -1.33 3.07 -25.28
C SER A 407 -2.59 2.45 -24.69
N PHE A 408 -3.73 2.69 -25.30
CA PHE A 408 -4.98 2.02 -24.93
C PHE A 408 -5.04 0.60 -25.46
N ILE A 409 -4.25 0.25 -26.49
CA ILE A 409 -4.08 -1.13 -26.93
C ILE A 409 -3.47 -1.99 -25.82
N ASP A 410 -2.44 -1.47 -25.14
CA ASP A 410 -1.80 -2.18 -24.02
C ASP A 410 -2.77 -2.38 -22.86
N ARG A 411 -3.57 -1.36 -22.51
CA ARG A 411 -4.61 -1.47 -21.48
C ARG A 411 -5.64 -2.55 -21.80
N ILE A 412 -6.14 -2.57 -23.03
CA ILE A 412 -7.14 -3.56 -23.47
C ILE A 412 -6.52 -4.96 -23.51
N SER A 413 -5.25 -5.07 -23.88
CA SER A 413 -4.55 -6.36 -23.90
C SER A 413 -4.29 -6.89 -22.51
N SER A 414 -3.88 -6.05 -21.56
CA SER A 414 -3.75 -6.43 -20.13
C SER A 414 -5.09 -6.91 -19.54
N PHE A 415 -6.18 -6.21 -19.84
CA PHE A 415 -7.52 -6.65 -19.43
C PHE A 415 -7.91 -8.00 -20.06
N GLU A 416 -7.58 -8.23 -21.35
CA GLU A 416 -7.84 -9.53 -22.01
C GLU A 416 -7.08 -10.68 -21.34
N GLU A 417 -5.85 -10.42 -20.90
CA GLU A 417 -4.99 -11.41 -20.23
C GLU A 417 -5.51 -11.80 -18.84
N SER A 418 -6.25 -10.92 -18.16
CA SER A 418 -6.83 -11.20 -16.85
C SER A 418 -8.11 -12.04 -16.89
N LEU A 419 -8.74 -12.20 -18.07
CA LEU A 419 -10.02 -12.92 -18.20
C LEU A 419 -9.84 -14.43 -18.10
N ALA A 420 -10.74 -15.09 -17.38
CA ALA A 420 -10.81 -16.54 -17.35
C ALA A 420 -11.15 -17.13 -18.72
N GLU A 421 -10.71 -18.36 -18.98
CA GLU A 421 -11.01 -19.10 -20.21
C GLU A 421 -12.52 -19.23 -20.41
N GLY A 422 -13.01 -18.77 -21.57
CA GLY A 422 -14.43 -18.83 -21.94
C GLY A 422 -15.27 -17.61 -21.55
N ALA A 423 -14.68 -16.58 -20.99
CA ALA A 423 -15.36 -15.29 -20.78
C ALA A 423 -15.80 -14.68 -22.14
N ASP A 424 -17.04 -14.19 -22.22
CA ASP A 424 -17.64 -13.67 -23.47
C ASP A 424 -17.22 -12.22 -23.73
N PHE A 425 -15.93 -12.00 -24.06
CA PHE A 425 -15.39 -10.66 -24.35
C PHE A 425 -14.75 -10.54 -25.74
N GLU A 426 -14.58 -11.62 -26.51
CA GLU A 426 -13.84 -11.64 -27.77
C GLU A 426 -14.27 -10.51 -28.73
N ALA A 427 -15.56 -10.31 -28.92
CA ALA A 427 -16.07 -9.33 -29.87
C ALA A 427 -15.83 -7.87 -29.39
N VAL A 428 -16.05 -7.58 -28.12
CA VAL A 428 -15.87 -6.22 -27.57
C VAL A 428 -14.38 -5.87 -27.47
N ILE A 429 -13.52 -6.82 -27.15
CA ILE A 429 -12.06 -6.63 -27.12
C ILE A 429 -11.53 -6.33 -28.52
N ALA A 430 -11.94 -7.10 -29.54
CA ALA A 430 -11.53 -6.84 -30.92
C ALA A 430 -11.96 -5.44 -31.37
N GLU A 431 -13.20 -5.02 -31.09
CA GLU A 431 -13.69 -3.68 -31.38
C GLU A 431 -12.96 -2.59 -30.61
N ALA A 432 -12.60 -2.84 -29.35
CA ALA A 432 -11.83 -1.94 -28.50
C ALA A 432 -10.42 -1.72 -29.04
N LYS A 433 -9.71 -2.79 -29.41
CA LYS A 433 -8.38 -2.72 -30.03
C LYS A 433 -8.40 -1.94 -31.36
N ASP A 434 -9.38 -2.18 -32.21
CA ASP A 434 -9.55 -1.43 -33.46
C ASP A 434 -9.78 0.07 -33.21
N ALA A 435 -10.60 0.41 -32.21
CA ALA A 435 -10.89 1.81 -31.83
C ALA A 435 -9.67 2.48 -31.20
N ALA A 436 -8.93 1.77 -30.34
CA ALA A 436 -7.68 2.24 -29.74
C ALA A 436 -6.61 2.51 -30.82
N ALA A 437 -6.44 1.60 -31.78
CA ALA A 437 -5.49 1.79 -32.88
C ALA A 437 -5.79 3.03 -33.73
N ALA A 438 -7.08 3.30 -34.00
CA ALA A 438 -7.49 4.52 -34.70
C ALA A 438 -7.19 5.79 -33.88
N LEU A 439 -7.45 5.77 -32.57
CA LEU A 439 -7.14 6.88 -31.67
C LEU A 439 -5.63 7.11 -31.56
N GLU A 440 -4.82 6.07 -31.38
CA GLU A 440 -3.38 6.18 -31.29
C GLU A 440 -2.75 6.70 -32.59
N SER A 441 -3.33 6.35 -33.74
CA SER A 441 -2.94 6.96 -35.03
C SER A 441 -3.23 8.46 -35.03
N LYS A 442 -4.36 8.90 -34.49
CA LYS A 442 -4.69 10.32 -34.33
C LYS A 442 -3.77 11.02 -33.35
N MET A 443 -3.43 10.37 -32.25
CA MET A 443 -2.48 10.90 -31.26
C MET A 443 -1.11 11.15 -31.91
N ALA A 444 -0.62 10.20 -32.71
CA ALA A 444 0.62 10.35 -33.45
C ALA A 444 0.57 11.50 -34.48
N GLU A 445 -0.53 11.64 -35.22
CA GLU A 445 -0.71 12.76 -36.19
C GLU A 445 -0.67 14.13 -35.47
N VAL A 446 -1.33 14.24 -34.31
CA VAL A 446 -1.35 15.51 -33.55
C VAL A 446 0.03 15.80 -32.96
N GLU A 447 0.71 14.80 -32.40
CA GLU A 447 2.09 14.93 -31.92
C GLU A 447 3.04 15.43 -33.03
N GLU A 448 3.01 14.78 -34.21
CA GLU A 448 3.84 15.15 -35.35
C GLU A 448 3.50 16.57 -35.93
N SER A 449 2.26 17.01 -35.79
CA SER A 449 1.83 18.32 -36.29
C SER A 449 2.44 19.48 -35.51
N GLY A 450 2.79 19.28 -34.24
CA GLY A 450 3.22 20.32 -33.32
C GLY A 450 2.13 21.34 -32.94
N ASP A 451 0.85 21.04 -33.22
CA ASP A 451 -0.28 21.89 -32.84
C ASP A 451 -0.61 21.71 -31.35
N LYS A 452 -0.06 22.59 -30.52
CA LYS A 452 -0.22 22.54 -29.07
C LYS A 452 -1.70 22.65 -28.62
N ALA A 453 -2.52 23.40 -29.34
CA ALA A 453 -3.94 23.53 -28.97
C ALA A 453 -4.72 22.24 -29.25
N ALA A 454 -4.44 21.60 -30.40
CA ALA A 454 -5.00 20.30 -30.72
C ALA A 454 -4.51 19.21 -29.72
N ALA A 455 -3.26 19.29 -29.32
CA ALA A 455 -2.69 18.36 -28.33
C ALA A 455 -3.38 18.48 -26.96
N VAL A 456 -3.54 19.69 -26.42
CA VAL A 456 -4.23 19.92 -25.12
C VAL A 456 -5.67 19.38 -25.16
N GLU A 457 -6.42 19.65 -26.26
CA GLU A 457 -7.78 19.11 -26.38
C GLU A 457 -7.78 17.57 -26.46
N LEU A 458 -6.83 16.98 -27.20
CA LEU A 458 -6.71 15.53 -27.30
C LEU A 458 -6.29 14.90 -25.96
N ASN A 459 -5.43 15.55 -25.19
CA ASN A 459 -5.03 15.11 -23.85
C ASN A 459 -6.22 15.09 -22.88
N ARG A 460 -7.10 16.10 -22.95
CA ARG A 460 -8.36 16.11 -22.19
C ARG A 460 -9.28 14.94 -22.60
N GLN A 461 -9.38 14.67 -23.89
CA GLN A 461 -10.18 13.56 -24.43
C GLN A 461 -9.61 12.18 -24.04
N THR A 462 -8.31 11.99 -24.12
CA THR A 462 -7.66 10.74 -23.71
C THR A 462 -7.74 10.53 -22.19
N GLN A 463 -7.73 11.61 -21.40
CA GLN A 463 -7.97 11.52 -19.95
C GLN A 463 -9.40 11.05 -19.64
N GLU A 464 -10.42 11.51 -20.38
CA GLU A 464 -11.79 11.02 -20.23
C GLU A 464 -11.91 9.51 -20.54
N ILE A 465 -11.17 9.03 -21.57
CA ILE A 465 -11.11 7.59 -21.87
C ILE A 465 -10.42 6.84 -20.75
N PHE A 466 -9.25 7.30 -20.28
CA PHE A 466 -8.51 6.68 -19.18
C PHE A 466 -9.39 6.59 -17.93
N LYS A 467 -10.02 7.70 -17.51
CA LYS A 467 -10.95 7.72 -16.38
C LYS A 467 -12.12 6.76 -16.58
N THR A 468 -12.67 6.67 -17.81
CA THR A 468 -13.75 5.74 -18.12
C THR A 468 -13.34 4.28 -17.94
N LEU A 469 -12.12 3.93 -18.35
CA LEU A 469 -11.56 2.59 -18.16
C LEU A 469 -11.24 2.32 -16.68
N GLN A 470 -10.68 3.30 -15.96
CA GLN A 470 -10.46 3.16 -14.51
C GLN A 470 -11.78 2.90 -13.77
N ASP A 471 -12.82 3.69 -14.01
CA ASP A 471 -14.12 3.51 -13.37
C ASP A 471 -14.78 2.17 -13.66
N ALA A 472 -14.53 1.62 -14.84
CA ALA A 472 -15.13 0.36 -15.28
C ALA A 472 -14.36 -0.87 -14.83
N LEU A 473 -13.03 -0.84 -14.93
CA LEU A 473 -12.19 -2.03 -14.84
C LEU A 473 -11.46 -2.14 -13.49
N VAL A 474 -11.24 -1.02 -12.79
CA VAL A 474 -10.52 -0.99 -11.51
C VAL A 474 -11.48 -0.95 -10.34
N GLY A 475 -11.14 -1.64 -9.27
CA GLY A 475 -11.90 -1.64 -8.02
C GLY A 475 -11.03 -2.07 -6.86
N LEU A 476 -11.34 -1.56 -5.67
CA LEU A 476 -10.69 -1.98 -4.44
C LEU A 476 -11.32 -3.26 -3.90
N ASN A 477 -10.52 -4.13 -3.34
CA ASN A 477 -10.89 -5.40 -2.73
C ASN A 477 -9.88 -5.81 -1.63
N PHE A 478 -9.79 -7.08 -1.26
CA PHE A 478 -8.83 -7.60 -0.28
C PHE A 478 -7.37 -7.61 -0.76
N GLU A 479 -7.16 -7.65 -2.08
CA GLU A 479 -5.83 -7.83 -2.67
C GLU A 479 -5.29 -6.48 -3.15
N PRO A 480 -4.28 -5.89 -2.49
CA PRO A 480 -3.77 -4.56 -2.87
C PRO A 480 -3.21 -4.51 -4.30
N ASP A 481 -2.63 -5.59 -4.78
CA ASP A 481 -2.03 -5.68 -6.12
C ASP A 481 -3.02 -6.14 -7.19
N ASN A 482 -4.14 -6.74 -6.81
CA ASN A 482 -5.20 -7.16 -7.71
C ASN A 482 -6.28 -6.08 -7.81
N ILE A 483 -6.14 -5.19 -8.77
CA ILE A 483 -7.01 -4.04 -8.97
C ILE A 483 -8.08 -4.25 -10.07
N ILE A 484 -8.07 -5.36 -10.80
CA ILE A 484 -9.08 -5.65 -11.82
C ILE A 484 -10.30 -6.31 -11.18
N ARG A 485 -11.46 -5.73 -11.40
CA ARG A 485 -12.68 -6.02 -10.63
C ARG A 485 -13.16 -7.46 -10.67
N HIS A 486 -12.95 -8.19 -11.78
CA HIS A 486 -13.46 -9.56 -11.93
C HIS A 486 -12.53 -10.63 -11.36
N GLU A 487 -11.22 -10.36 -11.21
CA GLU A 487 -10.21 -11.38 -10.89
C GLU A 487 -10.52 -12.11 -9.59
N LEU A 488 -10.75 -11.38 -8.50
CA LEU A 488 -11.04 -12.00 -7.21
C LEU A 488 -12.34 -12.84 -7.22
N TYR A 489 -13.34 -12.46 -8.01
CA TYR A 489 -14.54 -13.29 -8.20
C TYR A 489 -14.24 -14.56 -8.99
N GLN A 490 -13.34 -14.50 -10.00
CA GLN A 490 -12.90 -15.68 -10.75
C GLN A 490 -12.21 -16.68 -9.81
N ASP A 491 -11.30 -16.18 -8.99
CA ASP A 491 -10.54 -16.99 -8.05
C ASP A 491 -11.44 -17.62 -6.99
N ASN A 492 -12.38 -16.86 -6.42
CA ASN A 492 -13.34 -17.39 -5.48
C ASN A 492 -14.21 -18.49 -6.09
N VAL A 493 -14.71 -18.31 -7.31
CA VAL A 493 -15.51 -19.33 -7.99
C VAL A 493 -14.69 -20.60 -8.21
N ALA A 494 -13.44 -20.48 -8.65
CA ALA A 494 -12.54 -21.60 -8.87
C ALA A 494 -12.21 -22.35 -7.56
N ASN A 495 -11.85 -21.62 -6.51
CA ASN A 495 -11.52 -22.17 -5.20
C ASN A 495 -12.73 -22.85 -4.54
N LEU A 496 -13.92 -22.24 -4.62
CA LEU A 496 -15.15 -22.85 -4.12
C LEU A 496 -15.49 -24.14 -4.89
N GLU A 497 -15.31 -24.17 -6.23
CA GLU A 497 -15.54 -25.37 -7.04
C GLU A 497 -14.60 -26.51 -6.65
N ALA A 498 -13.31 -26.22 -6.54
CA ALA A 498 -12.28 -27.20 -6.16
C ALA A 498 -12.51 -27.71 -4.72
N GLY A 499 -12.79 -26.82 -3.78
CA GLY A 499 -13.08 -27.19 -2.39
C GLY A 499 -14.33 -28.06 -2.26
N ILE A 500 -15.42 -27.73 -2.97
CA ILE A 500 -16.63 -28.56 -3.01
C ILE A 500 -16.32 -29.97 -3.55
N ALA A 501 -15.57 -30.06 -4.65
CA ALA A 501 -15.21 -31.35 -5.25
C ALA A 501 -14.36 -32.21 -4.29
N ALA A 502 -13.39 -31.60 -3.60
CA ALA A 502 -12.58 -32.28 -2.60
C ALA A 502 -13.43 -32.79 -1.42
N LEU A 503 -14.39 -32.00 -0.91
CA LEU A 503 -15.31 -32.40 0.15
C LEU A 503 -16.24 -33.53 -0.27
N GLU A 504 -16.76 -33.54 -1.51
CA GLU A 504 -17.60 -34.61 -2.06
C GLU A 504 -16.84 -35.95 -2.16
N GLU A 505 -15.53 -35.91 -2.30
CA GLU A 505 -14.64 -37.09 -2.28
C GLU A 505 -14.15 -37.44 -0.86
N GLY A 506 -14.55 -36.69 0.17
CA GLY A 506 -14.15 -36.90 1.57
C GLY A 506 -12.73 -36.42 1.90
N ARG A 507 -12.15 -35.55 1.08
CA ARG A 507 -10.81 -34.96 1.25
C ARG A 507 -10.92 -33.62 1.97
N ILE A 508 -11.29 -33.66 3.28
CA ILE A 508 -11.57 -32.45 4.07
C ILE A 508 -10.33 -31.58 4.20
N GLN A 509 -9.17 -32.17 4.52
CA GLN A 509 -7.90 -31.43 4.71
C GLN A 509 -7.50 -30.68 3.42
N GLU A 510 -7.54 -31.37 2.28
CA GLU A 510 -7.22 -30.72 1.00
C GLU A 510 -8.20 -29.58 0.67
N ALA A 511 -9.50 -29.76 0.91
CA ALA A 511 -10.47 -28.69 0.71
C ALA A 511 -10.19 -27.48 1.62
N TYR A 512 -9.82 -27.72 2.86
CA TYR A 512 -9.55 -26.72 3.87
C TYR A 512 -8.25 -25.96 3.56
N ASP A 513 -7.12 -26.68 3.42
CA ASP A 513 -5.79 -26.09 3.31
C ASP A 513 -5.49 -25.50 1.92
N GLU A 514 -5.92 -26.17 0.85
CA GLU A 514 -5.50 -25.83 -0.52
C GLU A 514 -6.45 -24.86 -1.25
N TYR A 515 -7.74 -24.86 -0.89
CA TYR A 515 -8.74 -24.12 -1.68
C TYR A 515 -9.54 -23.13 -0.84
N LEU A 516 -10.22 -23.59 0.22
CA LEU A 516 -11.21 -22.75 0.90
C LEU A 516 -10.59 -21.63 1.73
N GLY A 517 -9.38 -21.83 2.24
CA GLY A 517 -8.63 -20.79 2.92
C GLY A 517 -8.30 -19.57 2.04
N SER A 518 -8.18 -19.78 0.73
CA SER A 518 -7.89 -18.72 -0.24
C SER A 518 -9.11 -17.91 -0.68
N VAL A 519 -10.34 -18.30 -0.27
CA VAL A 519 -11.55 -17.53 -0.60
C VAL A 519 -11.62 -16.31 0.31
N ASP A 520 -11.38 -15.12 -0.24
CA ASP A 520 -11.40 -13.84 0.50
C ASP A 520 -10.58 -13.88 1.79
N TRP A 521 -9.38 -14.48 1.75
CA TRP A 521 -8.50 -14.66 2.91
C TRP A 521 -9.14 -15.41 4.09
N ALA A 522 -10.11 -16.29 3.83
CA ALA A 522 -10.81 -17.04 4.89
C ALA A 522 -9.87 -17.89 5.76
N TRP A 523 -8.59 -18.05 5.39
CA TRP A 523 -7.56 -18.69 6.21
C TRP A 523 -7.34 -17.96 7.56
N TYR A 524 -7.71 -16.67 7.68
CA TYR A 524 -7.67 -16.00 8.97
C TYR A 524 -8.61 -16.65 10.00
N TYR A 525 -9.75 -17.17 9.57
CA TYR A 525 -10.67 -17.94 10.44
C TYR A 525 -10.10 -19.29 10.91
N MET A 526 -8.99 -19.74 10.33
CA MET A 526 -8.25 -20.92 10.81
C MET A 526 -7.36 -20.59 12.01
N ASN A 527 -7.07 -19.31 12.22
CA ASN A 527 -6.06 -18.84 13.16
C ASN A 527 -6.62 -17.92 14.25
N PHE A 528 -7.66 -17.12 13.94
CA PHE A 528 -8.17 -16.11 14.85
C PHE A 528 -9.64 -16.32 15.21
N ASP A 529 -10.04 -15.77 16.37
CA ASP A 529 -11.45 -15.78 16.78
C ASP A 529 -12.32 -15.14 15.69
N LYS A 530 -13.50 -15.71 15.51
CA LYS A 530 -14.51 -15.19 14.58
C LYS A 530 -14.77 -13.68 14.76
N GLU A 531 -14.84 -13.19 16.01
CA GLU A 531 -15.04 -11.77 16.31
C GLU A 531 -13.91 -10.89 15.75
N THR A 532 -12.67 -11.39 15.78
CA THR A 532 -11.51 -10.69 15.21
C THR A 532 -11.60 -10.63 13.69
N CYS A 533 -11.87 -11.76 13.04
CA CYS A 533 -11.99 -11.82 11.58
C CYS A 533 -13.15 -10.95 11.07
N GLU A 534 -14.34 -11.07 11.65
CA GLU A 534 -15.51 -10.24 11.29
C GLU A 534 -15.24 -8.74 11.48
N TYR A 535 -14.48 -8.34 12.51
CA TYR A 535 -14.11 -6.95 12.69
C TYR A 535 -13.21 -6.46 11.55
N MET A 536 -12.14 -7.21 11.23
CA MET A 536 -11.19 -6.83 10.17
C MET A 536 -11.85 -6.79 8.79
N GLU A 537 -12.72 -7.75 8.47
CA GLU A 537 -13.51 -7.71 7.24
C GLU A 537 -14.42 -6.47 7.16
N ASN A 538 -15.03 -6.09 8.29
CA ASN A 538 -15.86 -4.88 8.33
C ASN A 538 -15.05 -3.59 8.13
N GLN A 539 -13.77 -3.55 8.52
CA GLN A 539 -12.89 -2.42 8.22
C GLN A 539 -12.75 -2.17 6.72
N LEU A 540 -12.64 -3.25 5.93
CA LEU A 540 -12.54 -3.17 4.48
C LEU A 540 -13.82 -2.59 3.85
N PHE A 541 -15.01 -3.05 4.29
CA PHE A 541 -16.28 -2.72 3.62
C PHE A 541 -17.00 -1.50 4.19
N ASP A 542 -16.76 -1.16 5.45
CA ASP A 542 -17.40 -0.05 6.16
C ASP A 542 -16.37 1.03 6.52
N ASN A 543 -15.59 1.42 5.52
CA ASN A 543 -14.60 2.46 5.68
C ASN A 543 -15.21 3.75 6.21
N ARG A 544 -14.42 4.46 7.00
CA ARG A 544 -14.78 5.78 7.51
C ARG A 544 -15.15 6.71 6.37
N LYS A 545 -16.34 7.30 6.47
CA LYS A 545 -16.88 8.17 5.43
C LYS A 545 -15.99 9.39 5.20
N GLY A 546 -15.67 9.62 3.92
CA GLY A 546 -14.87 10.75 3.49
C GLY A 546 -13.36 10.50 3.51
N THR A 547 -12.91 9.28 3.82
CA THR A 547 -11.53 8.84 3.65
C THR A 547 -11.36 8.13 2.31
N TRP A 548 -10.13 7.93 1.86
CA TRP A 548 -9.94 7.17 0.63
C TRP A 548 -10.36 5.71 0.84
N GLY A 549 -10.87 5.06 -0.18
CA GLY A 549 -11.58 3.80 -0.02
C GLY A 549 -13.10 3.94 0.13
N ASP A 550 -13.61 5.04 0.73
CA ASP A 550 -15.06 5.27 0.86
C ASP A 550 -15.74 5.32 -0.52
N GLY A 551 -16.67 4.38 -0.74
CA GLY A 551 -17.40 4.25 -1.99
C GLY A 551 -16.60 3.72 -3.20
N LEU A 552 -15.32 3.39 -3.03
CA LEU A 552 -14.46 2.81 -4.08
C LEU A 552 -14.48 1.29 -4.07
N ILE A 553 -14.83 0.66 -2.93
CA ILE A 553 -14.95 -0.78 -2.82
C ILE A 553 -16.26 -1.22 -3.45
N LYS A 554 -16.17 -1.83 -4.61
CA LYS A 554 -17.33 -2.38 -5.35
C LYS A 554 -17.43 -3.90 -5.18
N TYR A 555 -16.40 -4.50 -4.65
CA TYR A 555 -16.32 -5.93 -4.38
C TYR A 555 -17.34 -6.35 -3.32
N ARG A 556 -17.86 -7.59 -3.44
CA ARG A 556 -18.80 -8.17 -2.50
C ARG A 556 -18.24 -9.46 -1.93
N HIS A 557 -17.92 -9.39 -0.67
CA HIS A 557 -17.31 -10.44 0.12
C HIS A 557 -18.05 -11.78 0.02
N CYS A 558 -17.27 -12.87 -0.01
CA CYS A 558 -17.73 -14.24 0.07
C CYS A 558 -17.58 -14.77 1.49
N ASP A 559 -18.46 -14.43 2.39
CA ASP A 559 -18.43 -14.89 3.79
C ASP A 559 -18.57 -16.42 3.89
N ILE A 560 -17.43 -17.09 4.06
CA ILE A 560 -17.33 -18.53 4.33
C ILE A 560 -16.79 -18.86 5.73
N GLY A 561 -16.60 -17.86 6.59
CA GLY A 561 -15.98 -18.05 7.92
C GLY A 561 -16.63 -19.16 8.75
N ASP A 562 -17.96 -19.18 8.81
CA ASP A 562 -18.69 -20.26 9.52
C ASP A 562 -18.40 -21.66 8.94
N VAL A 563 -18.15 -21.76 7.63
CA VAL A 563 -17.81 -23.03 6.98
C VAL A 563 -16.40 -23.44 7.33
N ILE A 564 -15.45 -22.50 7.31
CA ILE A 564 -14.05 -22.74 7.72
C ILE A 564 -14.00 -23.25 9.17
N ILE A 565 -14.64 -22.56 10.10
CA ILE A 565 -14.68 -22.97 11.52
C ILE A 565 -15.27 -24.37 11.65
N SER A 566 -16.40 -24.65 10.97
CA SER A 566 -17.05 -25.98 11.02
C SER A 566 -16.21 -27.09 10.40
N LEU A 567 -15.43 -26.80 9.36
CA LEU A 567 -14.51 -27.78 8.75
C LEU A 567 -13.27 -27.99 9.64
N GLY A 568 -12.78 -26.97 10.31
CA GLY A 568 -11.70 -27.04 11.30
C GLY A 568 -12.04 -28.04 12.42
N ASP A 569 -13.27 -27.97 12.96
CA ASP A 569 -13.77 -28.94 13.96
C ASP A 569 -13.79 -30.39 13.44
N LYS A 570 -13.84 -30.60 12.13
CA LYS A 570 -13.92 -31.91 11.46
C LYS A 570 -12.62 -32.33 10.80
N TYR A 571 -11.58 -31.50 10.85
CA TYR A 571 -10.34 -31.63 10.09
C TYR A 571 -9.69 -33.02 10.21
N ASP A 572 -9.56 -33.54 11.42
CA ASP A 572 -8.97 -34.84 11.72
C ASP A 572 -10.01 -36.00 11.81
N THR A 573 -11.30 -35.70 11.55
CA THR A 573 -12.38 -36.68 11.71
C THR A 573 -12.62 -37.43 10.42
N LYS A 574 -12.05 -38.63 10.33
CA LYS A 574 -12.23 -39.47 9.12
C LYS A 574 -13.69 -39.83 8.88
N GLY A 575 -14.21 -39.46 7.73
CA GLY A 575 -15.58 -39.75 7.31
C GLY A 575 -16.63 -38.87 8.00
N ALA A 576 -16.24 -37.70 8.47
CA ALA A 576 -17.18 -36.73 9.01
C ALA A 576 -18.25 -36.35 7.96
N ASP A 577 -19.47 -36.11 8.44
CA ASP A 577 -20.53 -35.59 7.59
C ASP A 577 -20.31 -34.10 7.34
N VAL A 578 -20.02 -33.74 6.09
CA VAL A 578 -19.80 -32.38 5.60
C VAL A 578 -20.89 -31.94 4.62
N SER A 579 -22.03 -32.60 4.63
CA SER A 579 -23.13 -32.33 3.68
C SER A 579 -23.72 -30.93 3.84
N ALA A 580 -23.72 -30.37 5.05
CA ALA A 580 -24.21 -29.03 5.33
C ALA A 580 -23.25 -27.97 4.77
N GLU A 581 -21.94 -28.16 4.97
CA GLU A 581 -20.88 -27.27 4.44
C GLU A 581 -20.91 -27.27 2.90
N ILE A 582 -20.96 -28.45 2.28
CA ILE A 582 -21.09 -28.58 0.82
C ILE A 582 -22.32 -27.83 0.31
N ALA A 583 -23.47 -27.96 0.99
CA ALA A 583 -24.69 -27.26 0.59
C ALA A 583 -24.54 -25.72 0.67
N LYS A 584 -23.91 -25.22 1.74
CA LYS A 584 -23.63 -23.79 1.93
C LYS A 584 -22.64 -23.27 0.90
N LEU A 585 -21.52 -23.99 0.65
CA LEU A 585 -20.53 -23.63 -0.37
C LEU A 585 -21.15 -23.57 -1.79
N LYS A 586 -22.03 -24.50 -2.13
CA LYS A 586 -22.76 -24.46 -3.41
C LYS A 586 -23.66 -23.24 -3.55
N GLU A 587 -24.26 -22.75 -2.47
CA GLU A 587 -25.05 -21.53 -2.46
C GLU A 587 -24.15 -20.29 -2.63
N LEU A 588 -23.04 -20.25 -1.89
CA LEU A 588 -22.04 -19.18 -1.98
C LEU A 588 -21.43 -19.12 -3.39
N LYS A 589 -20.98 -20.27 -3.94
CA LYS A 589 -20.47 -20.35 -5.31
C LYS A 589 -21.44 -19.75 -6.32
N LYS A 590 -22.71 -20.13 -6.25
CA LYS A 590 -23.76 -19.57 -7.14
C LYS A 590 -23.90 -18.05 -6.96
N THR A 591 -23.69 -17.55 -5.77
CA THR A 591 -23.75 -16.11 -5.49
C THR A 591 -22.54 -15.40 -6.10
N GLN A 592 -21.34 -15.95 -5.94
CA GLN A 592 -20.10 -15.42 -6.53
C GLN A 592 -20.15 -15.47 -8.07
N GLU A 593 -20.63 -16.57 -8.66
CA GLU A 593 -20.85 -16.67 -10.11
C GLU A 593 -21.76 -15.54 -10.62
N LYS A 594 -22.81 -15.21 -9.87
CA LYS A 594 -23.68 -14.11 -10.23
C LYS A 594 -23.02 -12.73 -10.09
N TYR A 595 -22.18 -12.55 -9.08
CA TYR A 595 -21.42 -11.29 -8.93
C TYR A 595 -20.39 -11.15 -10.06
N LEU A 596 -19.70 -12.21 -10.40
CA LEU A 596 -18.81 -12.26 -11.55
C LEU A 596 -19.53 -11.91 -12.87
N GLU A 597 -20.70 -12.53 -13.12
CA GLU A 597 -21.54 -12.21 -14.30
C GLU A 597 -21.92 -10.72 -14.34
N ASN A 598 -22.37 -10.16 -13.21
CA ASN A 598 -22.72 -8.74 -13.12
C ASN A 598 -21.50 -7.84 -13.35
N THR A 599 -20.33 -8.20 -12.79
CA THR A 599 -19.08 -7.46 -12.98
C THR A 599 -18.67 -7.48 -14.44
N TYR A 600 -18.71 -8.63 -15.10
CA TYR A 600 -18.44 -8.73 -16.53
C TYR A 600 -19.38 -7.87 -17.38
N GLU A 601 -20.69 -7.79 -17.03
CA GLU A 601 -21.63 -6.91 -17.72
C GLU A 601 -21.27 -5.43 -17.54
N GLU A 602 -20.87 -5.01 -16.33
CA GLU A 602 -20.46 -3.65 -16.04
C GLU A 602 -19.15 -3.28 -16.76
N GLU A 603 -18.15 -4.16 -16.74
CA GLU A 603 -16.87 -4.00 -17.44
C GLU A 603 -17.09 -3.92 -18.97
N LYS A 604 -17.92 -4.79 -19.52
CA LYS A 604 -18.29 -4.76 -20.94
C LYS A 604 -18.98 -3.45 -21.33
N ALA A 605 -19.90 -2.96 -20.51
CA ALA A 605 -20.55 -1.67 -20.72
C ALA A 605 -19.55 -0.50 -20.64
N GLY A 606 -18.58 -0.59 -19.73
CA GLY A 606 -17.49 0.39 -19.64
C GLY A 606 -16.58 0.40 -20.86
N LEU A 607 -16.20 -0.79 -21.34
CA LEU A 607 -15.44 -0.94 -22.60
C LEU A 607 -16.22 -0.37 -23.79
N GLU A 608 -17.51 -0.67 -23.92
CA GLU A 608 -18.36 -0.11 -24.97
C GLU A 608 -18.44 1.42 -24.93
N LYS A 609 -18.48 2.01 -23.72
CA LYS A 609 -18.41 3.46 -23.53
C LYS A 609 -17.05 4.02 -23.98
N ALA A 610 -15.95 3.38 -23.58
CA ALA A 610 -14.60 3.77 -23.99
C ALA A 610 -14.41 3.65 -25.51
N ILE A 611 -14.89 2.57 -26.13
CA ILE A 611 -14.89 2.38 -27.60
C ILE A 611 -15.60 3.55 -28.32
N LYS A 612 -16.73 3.97 -27.79
CA LYS A 612 -17.48 5.10 -28.37
C LYS A 612 -16.68 6.39 -28.30
N LEU A 613 -16.05 6.69 -27.16
CA LEU A 613 -15.20 7.85 -26.99
C LEU A 613 -13.97 7.79 -27.91
N MET A 614 -13.26 6.66 -27.95
CA MET A 614 -12.12 6.46 -28.85
C MET A 614 -12.48 6.70 -30.32
N LYS A 615 -13.61 6.15 -30.80
CA LYS A 615 -14.10 6.37 -32.16
C LYS A 615 -14.55 7.81 -32.44
N GLU A 616 -15.01 8.53 -31.43
CA GLU A 616 -15.37 9.95 -31.53
C GLU A 616 -14.13 10.82 -31.66
N TYR A 617 -13.12 10.59 -30.82
CA TYR A 617 -11.92 11.39 -30.72
C TYR A 617 -10.85 11.06 -31.76
N ALA A 618 -10.91 9.89 -32.39
CA ALA A 618 -10.08 9.51 -33.52
C ALA A 618 -10.45 10.25 -34.84
N LYS A 619 -11.55 11.01 -34.89
CA LYS A 619 -11.97 11.78 -36.08
C LYS A 619 -11.23 13.10 -36.19
#